data_71feb9b24c26d7b868965dea85c51fb0
#
_entry.id   71feb9b24c26d7b868965dea85c51fb0
#
_cell.length_a   1.000
_cell.length_b   1.000
_cell.length_c   1.000
_cell.angle_alpha   90.00
_cell.angle_beta   90.00
_cell.angle_gamma   90.00
#
_symmetry.space_group_name_H-M   'P 1'
#
loop_
_entity.id
_entity.type
_entity.pdbx_description
1 polymer ?
#
loop_
_entity_poly.entity_id
_entity_poly.type
_entity_poly.pdbx_seq_one_letter_code
_entity_poly.pdbx_strand_id
1 'polypeptide(L)'
;MKAHYKLFLSLAIGSFVTFAGCQDDEVVDLVKYPVNQPTITIDDAEGASKAALTAVYKSDGTLELDGPVTRTYTFHFVASPEDATVTFDIINTNIPKENVEISATKVVLPAGSTDASVTVALKDEDFSFAVPNYDAATYELGVKASVEGYKIGTEPIESKVVIEKEAYTASCSVVGESGNNVTFERAFSQGAIVNPDPISYTFKMKLDKPARKDVKVKLATTGLDEQFMNDITVTPAEIIIPAGELESADITWSITDAFLLTTADPETHTLVVTASAESEDPVVVENKKENFLTFNVNKVFRNFGYVSDKVTNWVELAKTGWSVELDPSLWGNGNVLIDGKGGSGGNDVYKQGDFWFVVDMKSEKTMTGFGIDYYNNGSASSPKKVTISTSMDNETWVTQGSLDTPQAYNHYFQFFTPQNTRYVKVELEGRYNRFI
;
A
#
# COMPACT_ATOMS: atom_id res chain seq x y z
N MET A 1 25.88 -11.31 -0.13
CA MET A 1 25.70 -9.96 0.43
C MET A 1 26.86 -9.08 -0.02
N LYS A 2 26.67 -8.27 -1.05
CA LYS A 2 27.59 -7.18 -1.42
C LYS A 2 26.71 -6.00 -1.83
N ALA A 3 26.66 -5.00 -0.97
CA ALA A 3 26.02 -3.73 -1.23
C ALA A 3 26.86 -2.94 -2.23
N HIS A 4 26.27 -2.56 -3.35
CA HIS A 4 26.87 -1.62 -4.30
C HIS A 4 26.30 -0.23 -4.04
N TYR A 5 27.06 0.58 -3.32
CA TYR A 5 26.83 2.03 -3.27
C TYR A 5 27.31 2.62 -4.60
N LYS A 6 26.40 3.22 -5.37
CA LYS A 6 26.76 4.09 -6.49
C LYS A 6 27.05 5.47 -5.94
N LEU A 7 28.33 5.79 -5.88
CA LEU A 7 28.85 7.11 -5.57
C LEU A 7 28.68 7.99 -6.83
N PHE A 8 27.81 9.00 -6.76
CA PHE A 8 27.77 10.04 -7.78
C PHE A 8 28.92 11.01 -7.51
N LEU A 9 29.94 10.93 -8.38
CA LEU A 9 31.07 11.83 -8.39
C LEU A 9 30.69 13.04 -9.26
N SER A 10 30.30 14.15 -8.61
CA SER A 10 30.17 15.43 -9.30
C SER A 10 31.56 15.97 -9.63
N LEU A 11 31.88 15.95 -10.93
CA LEU A 11 33.11 16.49 -11.44
C LEU A 11 32.99 18.01 -11.56
N ALA A 12 33.50 18.74 -10.58
CA ALA A 12 33.72 20.16 -10.71
C ALA A 12 34.93 20.40 -11.61
N ILE A 13 34.65 20.81 -12.84
CA ILE A 13 35.72 21.24 -13.76
C ILE A 13 36.07 22.70 -13.38
N GLY A 14 37.07 22.83 -12.55
CA GLY A 14 37.73 24.11 -12.34
C GLY A 14 38.59 24.46 -13.56
N SER A 15 38.11 25.40 -14.34
CA SER A 15 38.97 25.97 -15.43
C SER A 15 40.00 26.89 -14.82
N PHE A 16 41.22 26.40 -14.70
CA PHE A 16 42.38 27.25 -14.50
C PHE A 16 42.66 28.00 -15.80
N VAL A 17 42.32 29.27 -15.83
CA VAL A 17 42.83 30.17 -16.90
C VAL A 17 44.23 30.62 -16.51
N THR A 18 45.24 30.04 -17.15
CA THR A 18 46.60 30.52 -17.11
C THR A 18 46.67 31.79 -17.97
N PHE A 19 46.89 32.92 -17.31
CA PHE A 19 47.26 34.16 -18.00
C PHE A 19 48.64 33.98 -18.63
N ALA A 20 48.69 33.72 -19.94
CA ALA A 20 49.89 33.99 -20.71
C ALA A 20 49.86 35.47 -21.11
N GLY A 21 50.75 36.22 -20.55
CA GLY A 21 50.91 37.63 -20.92
C GLY A 21 51.39 37.74 -22.35
N CYS A 22 50.57 38.31 -23.20
CA CYS A 22 51.06 38.98 -24.40
C CYS A 22 51.10 40.48 -24.10
N GLN A 23 52.30 41.00 -24.02
CA GLN A 23 52.54 42.42 -24.13
C GLN A 23 52.35 42.80 -25.60
N ASP A 24 51.19 43.30 -25.94
CA ASP A 24 51.01 44.15 -27.10
C ASP A 24 50.68 45.54 -26.58
N ASP A 25 51.59 46.43 -26.81
CA ASP A 25 51.40 47.86 -26.59
C ASP A 25 50.38 48.42 -27.60
N GLU A 26 49.14 47.99 -27.54
CA GLU A 26 48.05 48.77 -28.09
C GLU A 26 47.73 49.90 -27.10
N VAL A 27 48.04 51.06 -27.52
CA VAL A 27 47.58 52.33 -26.90
C VAL A 27 46.06 52.25 -26.95
N VAL A 28 45.43 51.73 -25.87
CA VAL A 28 44.00 51.78 -25.70
C VAL A 28 43.58 53.22 -25.69
N ASP A 29 42.86 53.65 -26.71
CA ASP A 29 42.34 54.99 -26.87
C ASP A 29 41.35 55.28 -25.71
N LEU A 30 41.87 55.75 -24.59
CA LEU A 30 41.13 56.05 -23.35
C LEU A 30 40.04 57.14 -23.55
N VAL A 31 39.99 57.70 -24.77
CA VAL A 31 38.93 58.66 -25.13
C VAL A 31 37.62 57.96 -25.51
N LYS A 32 37.66 56.69 -25.85
CA LYS A 32 36.45 55.94 -26.28
C LYS A 32 35.64 55.33 -25.15
N TYR A 33 36.23 55.18 -23.98
CA TYR A 33 35.53 54.62 -22.81
C TYR A 33 35.84 55.48 -21.58
N PRO A 34 34.92 56.30 -21.13
CA PRO A 34 35.13 57.07 -19.89
C PRO A 34 35.45 56.11 -18.75
N VAL A 35 36.51 56.43 -17.99
CA VAL A 35 37.12 55.59 -16.96
C VAL A 35 36.13 55.33 -15.79
N ASN A 36 34.98 55.98 -15.77
CA ASN A 36 33.94 55.92 -14.71
C ASN A 36 32.54 55.58 -15.24
N GLN A 37 32.43 54.59 -16.16
CA GLN A 37 31.10 54.11 -16.47
C GLN A 37 30.55 53.35 -15.26
N PRO A 38 29.35 53.74 -14.75
CA PRO A 38 28.73 53.05 -13.62
C PRO A 38 28.42 51.59 -13.95
N THR A 39 28.56 50.73 -12.98
CA THR A 39 28.25 49.30 -13.06
C THR A 39 26.88 49.02 -12.52
N ILE A 40 26.20 48.04 -13.10
CA ILE A 40 24.91 47.54 -12.62
C ILE A 40 25.17 46.23 -11.89
N THR A 41 24.61 46.10 -10.69
CA THR A 41 24.56 44.85 -9.93
C THR A 41 23.10 44.49 -9.61
N ILE A 42 22.83 43.24 -9.43
CA ILE A 42 21.50 42.74 -9.02
C ILE A 42 21.57 42.24 -7.60
N ASP A 43 20.56 42.62 -6.83
CA ASP A 43 20.26 42.01 -5.54
C ASP A 43 18.81 41.49 -5.59
N ASP A 44 18.59 40.21 -5.21
CA ASP A 44 17.26 39.66 -5.02
C ASP A 44 16.82 40.00 -3.58
N ALA A 45 15.92 40.96 -3.44
CA ALA A 45 15.47 41.47 -2.14
C ALA A 45 14.79 40.42 -1.24
N GLU A 46 14.31 39.32 -1.81
CA GLU A 46 13.75 38.21 -1.03
C GLU A 46 14.79 37.14 -0.60
N GLY A 47 16.06 37.48 -0.82
CA GLY A 47 17.16 36.58 -0.48
C GLY A 47 17.27 35.40 -1.44
N ALA A 48 18.41 35.21 -2.02
CA ALA A 48 18.76 34.17 -3.02
C ALA A 48 18.54 32.70 -2.55
N SER A 49 17.65 32.45 -1.61
CA SER A 49 17.53 31.14 -0.98
C SER A 49 16.98 30.03 -1.89
N LYS A 50 16.26 30.37 -2.96
CA LYS A 50 15.84 29.39 -3.96
C LYS A 50 15.81 29.97 -5.36
N ALA A 51 16.93 29.89 -6.06
CA ALA A 51 16.99 30.17 -7.51
C ALA A 51 16.31 29.08 -8.34
N ALA A 52 16.04 27.91 -7.75
CA ALA A 52 15.32 26.81 -8.37
C ALA A 52 14.12 26.39 -7.52
N LEU A 53 12.98 26.18 -8.16
CA LEU A 53 11.76 25.65 -7.58
C LEU A 53 11.40 24.34 -8.25
N THR A 54 10.68 23.48 -7.53
CA THR A 54 10.15 22.24 -8.07
C THR A 54 8.62 22.32 -8.14
N ALA A 55 8.05 21.93 -9.29
CA ALA A 55 6.60 21.79 -9.47
C ALA A 55 6.24 20.31 -9.51
N VAL A 56 5.44 19.86 -8.54
CA VAL A 56 5.05 18.46 -8.35
C VAL A 56 3.53 18.32 -8.48
N TYR A 57 3.08 17.25 -9.16
CA TYR A 57 1.65 16.97 -9.25
C TYR A 57 1.10 16.41 -7.92
N LYS A 58 0.01 17.00 -7.43
CA LYS A 58 -0.76 16.50 -6.29
C LYS A 58 -1.69 15.35 -6.69
N SER A 59 -2.29 14.73 -5.69
CA SER A 59 -3.25 13.64 -5.87
C SER A 59 -4.52 14.03 -6.62
N ASP A 60 -4.85 15.32 -6.67
CA ASP A 60 -5.98 15.87 -7.43
C ASP A 60 -5.63 16.25 -8.88
N GLY A 61 -4.37 16.01 -9.29
CA GLY A 61 -3.86 16.36 -10.61
C GLY A 61 -3.46 17.81 -10.80
N THR A 62 -3.53 18.66 -9.77
CA THR A 62 -3.01 20.03 -9.80
C THR A 62 -1.51 20.05 -9.51
N LEU A 63 -0.84 21.14 -9.89
CA LEU A 63 0.58 21.35 -9.59
C LEU A 63 0.76 22.15 -8.29
N GLU A 64 1.74 21.78 -7.50
CA GLU A 64 2.21 22.50 -6.32
C GLU A 64 3.67 22.91 -6.53
N LEU A 65 3.96 24.19 -6.26
CA LEU A 65 5.32 24.71 -6.24
C LEU A 65 5.89 24.67 -4.82
N ASP A 66 7.16 24.36 -4.69
CA ASP A 66 7.84 24.30 -3.37
C ASP A 66 8.30 25.67 -2.86
N GLY A 67 7.85 26.77 -3.50
CA GLY A 67 8.11 28.13 -3.08
C GLY A 67 7.44 29.17 -3.98
N PRO A 68 7.48 30.46 -3.58
CA PRO A 68 6.87 31.53 -4.33
C PRO A 68 7.62 31.83 -5.62
N VAL A 69 6.88 32.10 -6.71
CA VAL A 69 7.44 32.55 -7.99
C VAL A 69 7.54 34.06 -8.08
N THR A 70 6.69 34.77 -7.31
CA THR A 70 6.73 36.22 -7.24
C THR A 70 8.05 36.70 -6.62
N ARG A 71 8.81 37.52 -7.34
CA ARG A 71 10.11 38.01 -6.94
C ARG A 71 10.21 39.50 -7.15
N THR A 72 10.79 40.21 -6.17
CA THR A 72 11.21 41.60 -6.30
C THR A 72 12.72 41.65 -6.47
N TYR A 73 13.16 42.17 -7.58
CA TYR A 73 14.57 42.34 -7.91
C TYR A 73 14.96 43.79 -7.69
N THR A 74 16.02 44.05 -6.93
CA THR A 74 16.59 45.36 -6.72
C THR A 74 17.95 45.43 -7.41
N PHE A 75 18.06 46.38 -8.31
CA PHE A 75 19.30 46.66 -9.04
C PHE A 75 20.04 47.78 -8.39
N HIS A 76 21.30 47.59 -8.06
CA HIS A 76 22.16 48.56 -7.46
C HIS A 76 23.05 49.23 -8.51
N PHE A 77 23.09 50.55 -8.52
CA PHE A 77 23.82 51.37 -9.47
C PHE A 77 24.83 52.25 -8.78
N VAL A 78 25.87 52.65 -9.52
CA VAL A 78 26.67 53.79 -9.11
C VAL A 78 25.85 55.05 -9.36
N ALA A 79 25.76 55.97 -8.35
CA ALA A 79 24.95 57.17 -8.43
C ALA A 79 25.34 58.00 -9.66
N SER A 80 24.34 58.37 -10.48
CA SER A 80 24.50 59.30 -11.60
C SER A 80 24.27 60.72 -11.16
N PRO A 81 25.00 61.70 -11.74
CA PRO A 81 24.73 63.12 -11.49
C PRO A 81 23.44 63.61 -12.16
N GLU A 82 22.87 62.82 -13.07
CA GLU A 82 21.64 63.16 -13.80
C GLU A 82 20.64 61.99 -13.66
N ASP A 83 19.37 62.24 -13.94
CA ASP A 83 18.35 61.25 -13.95
C ASP A 83 18.67 60.18 -15.04
N ALA A 84 18.49 58.90 -14.70
CA ALA A 84 18.72 57.81 -15.60
C ALA A 84 17.42 56.97 -15.76
N THR A 85 17.21 56.41 -16.93
CA THR A 85 16.07 55.50 -17.17
C THR A 85 16.55 54.04 -17.18
N VAL A 86 16.10 53.29 -16.20
CA VAL A 86 16.31 51.83 -16.14
C VAL A 86 15.18 51.16 -16.93
N THR A 87 15.54 50.28 -17.89
CA THR A 87 14.63 49.47 -18.64
C THR A 87 14.73 48.02 -18.16
N PHE A 88 13.59 47.38 -17.90
CA PHE A 88 13.51 45.99 -17.45
C PHE A 88 12.93 45.12 -18.56
N ASP A 89 13.68 44.14 -19.01
CA ASP A 89 13.27 43.10 -19.94
C ASP A 89 12.94 41.84 -19.16
N ILE A 90 11.78 41.25 -19.46
CA ILE A 90 11.37 39.98 -18.83
C ILE A 90 12.20 38.83 -19.42
N ILE A 91 12.80 38.04 -18.56
CA ILE A 91 13.30 36.70 -18.91
C ILE A 91 12.14 35.75 -18.73
N ASN A 92 11.73 35.08 -19.80
CA ASN A 92 10.64 34.14 -19.79
C ASN A 92 10.94 32.97 -20.72
N THR A 93 10.92 31.74 -20.17
CA THR A 93 11.04 30.49 -20.94
C THR A 93 9.85 29.62 -20.64
N ASN A 94 9.11 29.25 -21.68
CA ASN A 94 7.95 28.35 -21.66
C ASN A 94 6.72 28.80 -20.87
N ILE A 95 6.70 30.01 -20.32
CA ILE A 95 5.54 30.58 -19.62
C ILE A 95 4.72 31.43 -20.62
N PRO A 96 3.39 31.24 -20.75
CA PRO A 96 2.57 32.09 -21.60
C PRO A 96 2.68 33.56 -21.15
N LYS A 97 2.85 34.48 -22.10
CA LYS A 97 3.07 35.89 -21.79
C LYS A 97 1.92 36.51 -21.00
N GLU A 98 0.72 36.07 -21.24
CA GLU A 98 -0.48 36.47 -20.51
C GLU A 98 -0.49 36.09 -19.04
N ASN A 99 0.33 35.09 -18.65
CA ASN A 99 0.45 34.63 -17.26
C ASN A 99 1.58 35.37 -16.50
N VAL A 100 2.30 36.26 -17.16
CA VAL A 100 3.39 37.02 -16.51
C VAL A 100 2.96 38.43 -16.24
N GLU A 101 3.26 38.94 -15.03
CA GLU A 101 3.11 40.32 -14.63
C GLU A 101 4.45 40.92 -14.27
N ILE A 102 4.63 42.20 -14.64
CA ILE A 102 5.78 43.00 -14.23
C ILE A 102 5.28 44.35 -13.71
N SER A 103 5.80 44.80 -12.57
CA SER A 103 5.33 46.03 -11.94
C SER A 103 5.67 47.29 -12.76
N ALA A 104 6.78 47.27 -13.48
CA ALA A 104 7.19 48.34 -14.37
C ALA A 104 8.20 47.81 -15.42
N THR A 105 8.08 48.23 -16.66
CA THR A 105 9.09 47.98 -17.70
C THR A 105 10.15 49.06 -17.77
N LYS A 106 9.89 50.21 -17.16
CA LYS A 106 10.83 51.34 -17.07
C LYS A 106 10.65 52.08 -15.73
N VAL A 107 11.76 52.44 -15.14
CA VAL A 107 11.81 53.22 -13.90
C VAL A 107 12.81 54.37 -14.08
N VAL A 108 12.42 55.59 -13.73
CA VAL A 108 13.36 56.72 -13.67
C VAL A 108 14.10 56.63 -12.37
N LEU A 109 15.41 56.53 -12.44
CA LEU A 109 16.34 56.58 -11.31
C LEU A 109 16.75 58.04 -11.17
N PRO A 110 16.30 58.76 -10.12
CA PRO A 110 16.66 60.17 -9.92
C PRO A 110 18.15 60.36 -9.72
N ALA A 111 18.67 61.56 -10.06
CA ALA A 111 20.06 61.95 -9.82
C ALA A 111 20.47 61.67 -8.36
N GLY A 112 21.60 60.97 -8.17
CA GLY A 112 22.10 60.58 -6.86
C GLY A 112 21.50 59.33 -6.26
N SER A 113 20.47 58.73 -6.89
CA SER A 113 19.89 57.42 -6.46
C SER A 113 20.75 56.26 -6.92
N THR A 114 20.70 55.17 -6.13
CA THR A 114 21.50 53.97 -6.36
C THR A 114 20.67 52.74 -6.66
N ASP A 115 19.33 52.76 -6.38
CA ASP A 115 18.52 51.55 -6.39
C ASP A 115 17.26 51.71 -7.27
N ALA A 116 16.98 50.72 -8.07
CA ALA A 116 15.71 50.56 -8.78
C ALA A 116 15.19 49.14 -8.59
N SER A 117 13.92 49.05 -8.19
CA SER A 117 13.27 47.74 -7.94
C SER A 117 12.16 47.46 -8.94
N VAL A 118 11.99 46.18 -9.26
CA VAL A 118 10.91 45.67 -10.12
C VAL A 118 10.42 44.34 -9.58
N THR A 119 9.11 44.16 -9.57
CA THR A 119 8.50 42.87 -9.19
C THR A 119 8.03 42.15 -10.43
N VAL A 120 8.37 40.84 -10.52
CA VAL A 120 7.85 39.93 -11.53
C VAL A 120 7.08 38.83 -10.82
N ALA A 121 5.89 38.50 -11.34
CA ALA A 121 4.98 37.52 -10.79
C ALA A 121 4.33 36.70 -11.85
N LEU A 122 3.80 35.52 -11.46
CA LEU A 122 2.79 34.80 -12.21
C LEU A 122 1.40 35.32 -11.83
N LYS A 123 0.51 35.57 -12.81
CA LYS A 123 -0.90 35.84 -12.55
C LYS A 123 -1.62 34.65 -11.96
N ASP A 124 -1.18 33.46 -12.31
CA ASP A 124 -1.74 32.18 -11.97
C ASP A 124 -0.80 31.57 -10.92
N GLU A 125 -1.12 31.80 -9.64
CA GLU A 125 -0.28 31.34 -8.52
C GLU A 125 -0.21 29.82 -8.40
N ASP A 126 -1.21 29.10 -8.93
CA ASP A 126 -1.27 27.66 -8.88
C ASP A 126 -0.59 26.96 -10.09
N PHE A 127 0.05 27.72 -10.96
CA PHE A 127 0.80 27.21 -12.12
C PHE A 127 -0.05 26.39 -13.08
N SER A 128 -1.38 26.68 -13.16
CA SER A 128 -2.38 25.90 -13.84
C SER A 128 -2.15 25.76 -15.34
N PHE A 129 -1.51 26.74 -15.99
CA PHE A 129 -1.18 26.66 -17.42
C PHE A 129 -0.23 25.51 -17.75
N ALA A 130 0.56 25.02 -16.79
CA ALA A 130 1.50 23.92 -16.96
C ALA A 130 0.87 22.54 -16.73
N VAL A 131 -0.30 22.48 -16.07
CA VAL A 131 -1.03 21.24 -15.76
C VAL A 131 -1.35 20.36 -16.99
N PRO A 132 -1.77 20.92 -18.13
CA PRO A 132 -2.09 20.11 -19.33
C PRO A 132 -0.88 19.44 -19.98
N ASN A 133 0.33 19.92 -19.72
CA ASN A 133 1.55 19.29 -20.23
C ASN A 133 2.06 18.26 -19.22
N TYR A 134 1.96 16.96 -19.53
CA TYR A 134 2.37 15.88 -18.61
C TYR A 134 3.86 15.53 -18.71
N ASP A 135 4.59 16.06 -19.69
CA ASP A 135 6.02 15.86 -19.78
C ASP A 135 6.78 16.68 -18.73
N ALA A 136 7.96 16.23 -18.37
CA ALA A 136 8.88 17.05 -17.61
C ALA A 136 9.22 18.33 -18.42
N ALA A 137 9.29 19.44 -17.72
CA ALA A 137 9.57 20.73 -18.39
C ALA A 137 10.28 21.69 -17.44
N THR A 138 11.10 22.57 -18.02
CA THR A 138 11.76 23.65 -17.30
C THR A 138 11.13 24.96 -17.73
N TYR A 139 10.81 25.80 -16.76
CA TYR A 139 10.29 27.14 -16.93
C TYR A 139 11.24 28.14 -16.29
N GLU A 140 11.36 29.33 -16.85
CA GLU A 140 12.18 30.39 -16.26
C GLU A 140 11.40 31.69 -16.21
N LEU A 141 11.51 32.41 -15.10
CA LEU A 141 10.93 33.73 -14.94
C LEU A 141 11.93 34.66 -14.21
N GLY A 142 12.16 35.82 -14.77
CA GLY A 142 13.09 36.78 -14.19
C GLY A 142 13.12 38.07 -14.96
N VAL A 143 14.15 38.86 -14.70
CA VAL A 143 14.36 40.14 -15.33
C VAL A 143 15.81 40.38 -15.71
N LYS A 144 15.98 41.18 -16.73
CA LYS A 144 17.26 41.77 -17.14
C LYS A 144 17.13 43.28 -17.12
N ALA A 145 18.04 43.96 -16.45
CA ALA A 145 18.07 45.40 -16.44
C ALA A 145 19.06 45.96 -17.48
N SER A 146 18.68 47.08 -18.05
CA SER A 146 19.57 47.88 -18.91
C SER A 146 19.37 49.37 -18.64
N VAL A 147 20.47 50.15 -18.74
CA VAL A 147 20.46 51.59 -18.57
C VAL A 147 21.36 52.21 -19.64
N GLU A 148 20.83 53.18 -20.37
CA GLU A 148 21.62 53.87 -21.39
C GLU A 148 22.77 54.64 -20.72
N GLY A 149 23.97 54.52 -21.27
CA GLY A 149 25.16 55.20 -20.74
C GLY A 149 25.86 54.48 -19.58
N TYR A 150 25.33 53.34 -19.09
CA TYR A 150 25.94 52.52 -18.04
C TYR A 150 26.72 51.34 -18.67
N LYS A 151 27.90 51.09 -18.15
CA LYS A 151 28.66 49.90 -18.50
C LYS A 151 28.13 48.72 -17.72
N ILE A 152 27.84 47.61 -18.41
CA ILE A 152 27.54 46.34 -17.78
C ILE A 152 28.81 45.87 -17.06
N GLY A 153 28.73 45.70 -15.73
CA GLY A 153 29.82 45.13 -14.93
C GLY A 153 30.04 43.64 -15.25
N THR A 154 30.97 43.04 -14.55
CA THR A 154 31.24 41.61 -14.60
C THR A 154 30.18 40.78 -13.86
N GLU A 155 29.36 41.44 -13.05
CA GLU A 155 28.26 40.79 -12.32
C GLU A 155 27.05 40.61 -13.21
N PRO A 156 26.20 39.57 -12.93
CA PRO A 156 25.01 39.31 -13.71
C PRO A 156 24.05 40.49 -13.64
N ILE A 157 23.65 41.00 -14.82
CA ILE A 157 22.62 42.05 -14.95
C ILE A 157 21.22 41.45 -15.03
N GLU A 158 21.10 40.17 -14.82
CA GLU A 158 19.87 39.40 -14.89
C GLU A 158 19.77 38.47 -13.70
N SER A 159 18.58 38.25 -13.22
CA SER A 159 18.25 37.26 -12.21
C SER A 159 16.94 36.59 -12.57
N LYS A 160 16.85 35.27 -12.30
CA LYS A 160 15.69 34.46 -12.62
C LYS A 160 15.49 33.34 -11.61
N VAL A 161 14.27 32.92 -11.50
CA VAL A 161 13.90 31.64 -10.88
C VAL A 161 13.73 30.59 -11.98
N VAL A 162 14.26 29.40 -11.75
CA VAL A 162 14.08 28.23 -12.61
C VAL A 162 13.09 27.31 -11.94
N ILE A 163 12.07 26.85 -12.67
CA ILE A 163 11.02 25.96 -12.16
C ILE A 163 11.16 24.63 -12.93
N GLU A 164 11.56 23.60 -12.22
CA GLU A 164 11.64 22.24 -12.73
C GLU A 164 10.32 21.50 -12.46
N LYS A 165 9.54 21.28 -13.52
CA LYS A 165 8.30 20.53 -13.45
C LYS A 165 8.60 19.05 -13.73
N GLU A 166 8.19 18.18 -12.81
CA GLU A 166 8.28 16.74 -13.00
C GLU A 166 7.26 16.24 -14.05
N ALA A 167 7.59 15.11 -14.68
CA ALA A 167 6.63 14.41 -15.51
C ALA A 167 5.46 13.89 -14.66
N TYR A 168 4.25 13.92 -15.22
CA TYR A 168 3.10 13.31 -14.55
C TYR A 168 3.22 11.78 -14.60
N THR A 169 3.27 11.18 -13.43
CA THR A 169 3.24 9.73 -13.29
C THR A 169 2.16 9.36 -12.28
N ALA A 170 1.31 8.41 -12.61
CA ALA A 170 0.37 7.79 -11.69
C ALA A 170 0.89 6.41 -11.28
N SER A 171 0.84 6.09 -9.99
CA SER A 171 1.18 4.76 -9.50
C SER A 171 -0.07 3.93 -9.26
N CYS A 172 -0.10 2.73 -9.85
CA CYS A 172 -1.19 1.79 -9.64
C CYS A 172 -0.85 0.81 -8.51
N SER A 173 -1.82 0.55 -7.64
CA SER A 173 -1.70 -0.39 -6.53
C SER A 173 -2.96 -1.23 -6.39
N VAL A 174 -2.81 -2.48 -5.91
CA VAL A 174 -3.92 -3.34 -5.52
C VAL A 174 -4.26 -3.09 -4.05
N VAL A 175 -5.56 -3.04 -3.75
CA VAL A 175 -6.07 -2.85 -2.37
C VAL A 175 -7.12 -3.91 -2.09
N GLY A 176 -6.77 -4.90 -1.29
CA GLY A 176 -7.65 -5.97 -0.87
C GLY A 176 -8.60 -5.55 0.25
N GLU A 177 -9.82 -6.08 0.24
CA GLU A 177 -10.86 -5.80 1.26
C GLU A 177 -10.38 -6.13 2.68
N SER A 178 -9.61 -7.20 2.84
CA SER A 178 -9.03 -7.64 4.12
C SER A 178 -7.49 -7.63 4.11
N GLY A 179 -6.89 -6.79 3.24
CA GLY A 179 -5.45 -6.71 3.02
C GLY A 179 -4.98 -7.57 1.85
N ASN A 180 -3.69 -7.52 1.57
CA ASN A 180 -3.10 -8.16 0.38
C ASN A 180 -2.51 -9.55 0.64
N ASN A 181 -2.61 -10.06 1.86
CA ASN A 181 -2.17 -11.41 2.26
C ASN A 181 -3.29 -12.10 3.01
N VAL A 182 -3.91 -13.08 2.38
CA VAL A 182 -5.12 -13.75 2.89
C VAL A 182 -4.88 -15.25 2.98
N THR A 183 -5.38 -15.85 4.04
CA THR A 183 -5.32 -17.30 4.25
C THR A 183 -6.71 -17.89 4.16
N PHE A 184 -6.86 -18.92 3.33
CA PHE A 184 -8.05 -19.75 3.22
C PHE A 184 -7.76 -21.14 3.78
N GLU A 185 -8.68 -21.70 4.55
CA GLU A 185 -8.63 -23.09 4.98
C GLU A 185 -9.66 -23.93 4.21
N ARG A 186 -9.25 -25.10 3.75
CA ARG A 186 -10.11 -26.08 3.11
C ARG A 186 -9.99 -27.44 3.80
N ALA A 187 -11.08 -27.88 4.37
CA ALA A 187 -11.14 -29.18 4.98
C ALA A 187 -11.21 -30.29 3.92
N PHE A 188 -10.37 -31.31 4.08
CA PHE A 188 -10.29 -32.46 3.22
C PHE A 188 -10.60 -33.72 4.03
N SER A 189 -11.45 -34.59 3.50
CA SER A 189 -11.78 -35.89 4.09
C SER A 189 -12.18 -36.87 3.00
N GLN A 190 -11.70 -38.10 3.10
CA GLN A 190 -12.05 -39.23 2.20
C GLN A 190 -11.96 -38.91 0.69
N GLY A 191 -10.91 -38.18 0.29
CA GLY A 191 -10.68 -37.89 -1.11
C GLY A 191 -11.48 -36.71 -1.67
N ALA A 192 -12.20 -35.95 -0.82
CA ALA A 192 -13.00 -34.79 -1.23
C ALA A 192 -12.79 -33.60 -0.32
N ILE A 193 -12.93 -32.40 -0.88
CA ILE A 193 -13.04 -31.16 -0.08
C ILE A 193 -14.43 -31.15 0.56
N VAL A 194 -14.44 -30.85 1.84
CA VAL A 194 -15.68 -30.72 2.61
C VAL A 194 -16.15 -29.28 2.55
N ASN A 195 -17.42 -29.05 2.19
CA ASN A 195 -17.97 -27.73 1.92
C ASN A 195 -17.19 -27.00 0.80
N PRO A 196 -17.30 -27.48 -0.45
CA PRO A 196 -16.54 -26.96 -1.59
C PRO A 196 -17.08 -25.62 -2.08
N ASP A 197 -16.95 -24.59 -1.27
CA ASP A 197 -17.22 -23.21 -1.69
C ASP A 197 -16.02 -22.72 -2.51
N PRO A 198 -16.26 -21.96 -3.60
CA PRO A 198 -15.15 -21.36 -4.34
C PRO A 198 -14.28 -20.51 -3.43
N ILE A 199 -12.95 -20.60 -3.61
CA ILE A 199 -12.03 -19.64 -3.00
C ILE A 199 -12.25 -18.32 -3.74
N SER A 200 -12.69 -17.30 -3.03
CA SER A 200 -13.06 -16.03 -3.62
C SER A 200 -12.54 -14.87 -2.79
N TYR A 201 -12.08 -13.82 -3.47
CA TYR A 201 -11.59 -12.62 -2.82
C TYR A 201 -11.93 -11.37 -3.62
N THR A 202 -12.36 -10.32 -2.91
CA THR A 202 -12.71 -9.02 -3.50
C THR A 202 -11.63 -7.99 -3.20
N PHE A 203 -11.28 -7.21 -4.20
CA PHE A 203 -10.28 -6.15 -4.12
C PHE A 203 -10.57 -5.04 -5.14
N LYS A 204 -9.83 -3.94 -5.07
CA LYS A 204 -9.84 -2.84 -6.04
C LYS A 204 -8.44 -2.54 -6.54
N MET A 205 -8.37 -1.96 -7.71
CA MET A 205 -7.19 -1.25 -8.18
C MET A 205 -7.31 0.22 -7.85
N LYS A 206 -6.21 0.84 -7.41
CA LYS A 206 -6.18 2.24 -7.01
C LYS A 206 -4.99 2.97 -7.63
N LEU A 207 -5.26 4.15 -8.17
CA LEU A 207 -4.24 5.12 -8.59
C LEU A 207 -3.99 6.13 -7.48
N ASP A 208 -2.75 6.60 -7.34
CA ASP A 208 -2.41 7.70 -6.45
C ASP A 208 -2.75 9.08 -7.04
N LYS A 209 -2.96 9.16 -8.37
CA LYS A 209 -3.38 10.34 -9.11
C LYS A 209 -4.31 9.93 -10.26
N PRO A 210 -5.29 10.77 -10.69
CA PRO A 210 -6.22 10.43 -11.75
C PRO A 210 -5.52 10.39 -13.12
N ALA A 211 -5.87 9.42 -13.96
CA ALA A 211 -5.44 9.37 -15.35
C ALA A 211 -6.46 10.08 -16.25
N ARG A 212 -6.02 10.65 -17.39
CA ARG A 212 -6.92 11.32 -18.35
C ARG A 212 -7.70 10.36 -19.22
N LYS A 213 -7.19 9.15 -19.40
CA LYS A 213 -7.82 8.07 -20.13
C LYS A 213 -8.00 6.87 -19.24
N ASP A 214 -8.84 5.96 -19.64
CA ASP A 214 -9.04 4.71 -18.97
C ASP A 214 -7.72 3.95 -18.79
N VAL A 215 -7.53 3.41 -17.59
CA VAL A 215 -6.41 2.53 -17.25
C VAL A 215 -6.91 1.10 -17.23
N LYS A 216 -6.44 0.30 -18.16
CA LYS A 216 -6.74 -1.15 -18.22
C LYS A 216 -5.80 -1.91 -17.29
N VAL A 217 -6.35 -2.87 -16.57
CA VAL A 217 -5.57 -3.72 -15.67
C VAL A 217 -5.63 -5.15 -16.13
N LYS A 218 -4.46 -5.79 -16.17
CA LYS A 218 -4.31 -7.22 -16.41
C LYS A 218 -3.89 -7.92 -15.13
N LEU A 219 -4.50 -9.07 -14.86
CA LEU A 219 -4.11 -9.94 -13.77
C LEU A 219 -3.37 -11.15 -14.29
N ALA A 220 -2.37 -11.58 -13.53
CA ALA A 220 -1.67 -12.85 -13.75
C ALA A 220 -1.59 -13.59 -12.42
N THR A 221 -1.93 -14.88 -12.42
CA THR A 221 -1.83 -15.74 -11.25
C THR A 221 -0.63 -16.67 -11.41
N THR A 222 0.13 -16.88 -10.34
CA THR A 222 1.24 -17.83 -10.26
C THR A 222 1.10 -18.71 -9.01
N GLY A 223 1.88 -19.78 -8.93
CA GLY A 223 1.80 -20.75 -7.82
C GLY A 223 0.76 -21.84 -8.05
N LEU A 224 0.27 -21.99 -9.28
CA LEU A 224 -0.72 -22.97 -9.70
C LEU A 224 -0.21 -23.72 -10.94
N ASP A 225 -0.51 -25.00 -11.04
CA ASP A 225 -0.23 -25.79 -12.24
C ASP A 225 -1.06 -25.30 -13.42
N GLU A 226 -0.50 -25.34 -14.62
CA GLU A 226 -1.11 -24.80 -15.85
C GLU A 226 -2.52 -25.36 -16.13
N GLN A 227 -2.75 -26.63 -15.80
CA GLN A 227 -4.04 -27.29 -16.00
C GLN A 227 -5.20 -26.64 -15.20
N PHE A 228 -4.92 -25.96 -14.09
CA PHE A 228 -5.92 -25.30 -13.24
C PHE A 228 -6.09 -23.82 -13.52
N MET A 229 -5.31 -23.24 -14.43
CA MET A 229 -5.40 -21.81 -14.75
C MET A 229 -6.78 -21.45 -15.34
N ASN A 230 -7.43 -22.37 -16.03
CA ASN A 230 -8.77 -22.16 -16.59
C ASN A 230 -9.89 -22.21 -15.54
N ASP A 231 -9.58 -22.65 -14.32
CA ASP A 231 -10.54 -22.67 -13.20
C ASP A 231 -10.63 -21.32 -12.49
N ILE A 232 -9.75 -20.37 -12.87
CA ILE A 232 -9.76 -19.02 -12.35
C ILE A 232 -10.85 -18.21 -13.04
N THR A 233 -11.66 -17.52 -12.25
CA THR A 233 -12.67 -16.57 -12.73
C THR A 233 -12.39 -15.19 -12.14
N VAL A 234 -12.45 -14.16 -13.00
CA VAL A 234 -12.32 -12.76 -12.61
C VAL A 234 -13.57 -12.01 -13.06
N THR A 235 -14.18 -11.27 -12.16
CA THR A 235 -15.37 -10.46 -12.42
C THR A 235 -15.14 -9.02 -11.92
N PRO A 236 -15.27 -7.99 -12.76
CA PRO A 236 -15.57 -8.07 -14.19
C PRO A 236 -14.39 -8.66 -15.01
N ALA A 237 -14.70 -9.23 -16.19
CA ALA A 237 -13.67 -9.81 -17.07
C ALA A 237 -12.69 -8.76 -17.63
N GLU A 238 -13.15 -7.54 -17.82
CA GLU A 238 -12.32 -6.39 -18.15
C GLU A 238 -12.26 -5.45 -16.95
N ILE A 239 -11.05 -5.20 -16.46
CA ILE A 239 -10.80 -4.35 -15.30
C ILE A 239 -10.32 -3.00 -15.79
N ILE A 240 -11.09 -1.95 -15.47
CA ILE A 240 -10.82 -0.58 -15.88
C ILE A 240 -10.89 0.35 -14.67
N ILE A 241 -9.92 1.26 -14.56
CA ILE A 241 -10.07 2.47 -13.76
C ILE A 241 -10.47 3.57 -14.75
N PRO A 242 -11.68 4.13 -14.66
CA PRO A 242 -12.15 5.12 -15.61
C PRO A 242 -11.32 6.40 -15.58
N ALA A 243 -11.27 7.09 -16.70
CA ALA A 243 -10.63 8.39 -16.80
C ALA A 243 -11.14 9.37 -15.72
N GLY A 244 -10.22 10.01 -15.01
CA GLY A 244 -10.54 10.94 -13.92
C GLY A 244 -10.81 10.27 -12.57
N GLU A 245 -10.99 8.95 -12.51
CA GLU A 245 -11.24 8.22 -11.28
C GLU A 245 -9.93 7.69 -10.67
N LEU A 246 -9.96 7.49 -9.34
CA LEU A 246 -8.82 6.95 -8.58
C LEU A 246 -8.93 5.46 -8.31
N GLU A 247 -10.11 4.86 -8.50
CA GLU A 247 -10.37 3.47 -8.14
C GLU A 247 -11.14 2.75 -9.25
N SER A 248 -10.90 1.45 -9.40
CA SER A 248 -11.74 0.57 -10.19
C SER A 248 -13.06 0.26 -9.47
N ALA A 249 -14.03 -0.34 -10.20
CA ALA A 249 -15.07 -1.13 -9.56
C ALA A 249 -14.47 -2.28 -8.74
N ASP A 250 -15.29 -2.90 -7.90
CA ASP A 250 -14.91 -4.12 -7.17
C ASP A 250 -14.55 -5.23 -8.15
N ILE A 251 -13.45 -5.91 -7.87
CA ILE A 251 -12.93 -7.02 -8.64
C ILE A 251 -13.02 -8.26 -7.77
N THR A 252 -13.73 -9.28 -8.22
CA THR A 252 -13.76 -10.57 -7.56
C THR A 252 -12.90 -11.56 -8.36
N TRP A 253 -11.86 -12.08 -7.71
CA TRP A 253 -11.06 -13.20 -8.18
C TRP A 253 -11.53 -14.45 -7.46
N SER A 254 -11.70 -15.55 -8.18
CA SER A 254 -12.09 -16.83 -7.58
C SER A 254 -11.49 -18.01 -8.33
N ILE A 255 -11.34 -19.14 -7.62
CA ILE A 255 -10.88 -20.42 -8.16
C ILE A 255 -11.65 -21.57 -7.50
N THR A 256 -11.87 -22.67 -8.24
CA THR A 256 -12.44 -23.90 -7.68
C THR A 256 -11.39 -24.66 -6.84
N ASP A 257 -11.85 -25.59 -6.02
CA ASP A 257 -10.99 -26.42 -5.16
C ASP A 257 -10.28 -27.58 -5.91
N ALA A 258 -10.40 -27.67 -7.22
CA ALA A 258 -9.90 -28.81 -8.01
C ALA A 258 -8.38 -29.04 -7.83
N PHE A 259 -7.60 -27.95 -7.73
CA PHE A 259 -6.14 -28.03 -7.56
C PHE A 259 -5.73 -28.65 -6.21
N LEU A 260 -6.61 -28.64 -5.20
CA LEU A 260 -6.35 -29.22 -3.89
C LEU A 260 -6.52 -30.73 -3.86
N LEU A 261 -7.09 -31.32 -4.91
CA LEU A 261 -7.37 -32.76 -5.00
C LEU A 261 -6.25 -33.56 -5.66
N THR A 262 -5.13 -32.93 -5.97
CA THR A 262 -3.97 -33.57 -6.62
C THR A 262 -3.23 -34.54 -5.70
N THR A 263 -3.31 -34.32 -4.38
CA THR A 263 -2.70 -35.19 -3.35
C THR A 263 -3.73 -35.57 -2.29
N ALA A 264 -3.44 -36.61 -1.50
CA ALA A 264 -4.25 -37.00 -0.35
C ALA A 264 -3.76 -36.36 0.96
N ASP A 265 -2.60 -35.69 0.95
CA ASP A 265 -1.96 -35.18 2.14
C ASP A 265 -2.39 -33.72 2.42
N PRO A 266 -2.37 -33.28 3.68
CA PRO A 266 -2.45 -31.87 4.03
C PRO A 266 -1.30 -31.09 3.38
N GLU A 267 -1.61 -29.92 2.83
CA GLU A 267 -0.63 -29.09 2.13
C GLU A 267 -1.05 -27.60 2.15
N THR A 268 -0.11 -26.73 1.87
CA THR A 268 -0.36 -25.31 1.70
C THR A 268 0.05 -24.88 0.30
N HIS A 269 -0.88 -24.30 -0.44
CA HIS A 269 -0.63 -23.69 -1.73
C HIS A 269 -0.54 -22.17 -1.54
N THR A 270 0.50 -21.56 -2.11
CA THR A 270 0.62 -20.10 -2.14
C THR A 270 0.39 -19.62 -3.57
N LEU A 271 -0.73 -18.94 -3.77
CA LEU A 271 -1.08 -18.32 -5.05
C LEU A 271 -0.77 -16.84 -4.99
N VAL A 272 -0.12 -16.32 -6.03
CA VAL A 272 0.19 -14.89 -6.13
C VAL A 272 -0.52 -14.33 -7.35
N VAL A 273 -1.39 -13.35 -7.12
CA VAL A 273 -2.10 -12.61 -8.16
C VAL A 273 -1.42 -11.27 -8.33
N THR A 274 -0.72 -11.08 -9.44
CA THR A 274 -0.07 -9.82 -9.78
C THR A 274 -0.97 -9.01 -10.70
N ALA A 275 -0.99 -7.70 -10.49
CA ALA A 275 -1.72 -6.77 -11.32
C ALA A 275 -0.75 -5.88 -12.09
N SER A 276 -1.00 -5.68 -13.38
CA SER A 276 -0.29 -4.73 -14.21
C SER A 276 -1.27 -3.76 -14.87
N ALA A 277 -0.99 -2.48 -14.77
CA ALA A 277 -1.80 -1.43 -15.35
C ALA A 277 -1.18 -0.94 -16.67
N GLU A 278 -2.03 -0.73 -17.66
CA GLU A 278 -1.68 -0.21 -18.99
C GLU A 278 -2.61 0.97 -19.31
N SER A 279 -2.06 2.07 -19.81
CA SER A 279 -2.85 3.19 -20.29
C SER A 279 -2.35 3.64 -21.66
N GLU A 280 -3.27 4.01 -22.54
CA GLU A 280 -2.97 4.69 -23.81
C GLU A 280 -2.62 6.18 -23.62
N ASP A 281 -2.76 6.70 -22.42
CA ASP A 281 -2.30 8.02 -22.06
C ASP A 281 -0.75 8.01 -22.06
N PRO A 282 -0.06 9.07 -22.53
CA PRO A 282 1.38 9.24 -22.33
C PRO A 282 1.77 9.32 -20.84
N VAL A 283 0.80 9.38 -19.95
CA VAL A 283 1.02 9.16 -18.50
C VAL A 283 1.59 7.78 -18.27
N VAL A 284 2.82 7.73 -17.84
CA VAL A 284 3.47 6.48 -17.46
C VAL A 284 2.79 5.97 -16.19
N VAL A 285 2.03 4.88 -16.33
CA VAL A 285 1.48 4.20 -15.16
C VAL A 285 2.57 3.29 -14.60
N GLU A 286 3.17 3.70 -13.50
CA GLU A 286 4.15 2.88 -12.80
C GLU A 286 3.45 1.85 -11.92
N ASN A 287 3.78 0.58 -12.12
CA ASN A 287 3.34 -0.49 -11.24
C ASN A 287 4.24 -0.54 -10.01
N LYS A 288 3.69 -0.37 -8.81
CA LYS A 288 4.44 -0.53 -7.57
C LYS A 288 4.96 -1.96 -7.46
N LYS A 289 6.13 -2.15 -6.84
CA LYS A 289 6.71 -3.49 -6.60
C LYS A 289 5.81 -4.42 -5.78
N GLU A 290 4.89 -3.86 -5.00
CA GLU A 290 3.95 -4.56 -4.12
C GLU A 290 2.55 -4.69 -4.74
N ASN A 291 2.45 -4.64 -6.06
CA ASN A 291 1.17 -4.69 -6.77
C ASN A 291 0.69 -6.13 -6.95
N PHE A 292 0.55 -6.86 -5.85
CA PHE A 292 0.13 -8.26 -5.83
C PHE A 292 -0.71 -8.60 -4.59
N LEU A 293 -1.51 -9.67 -4.73
CA LEU A 293 -2.21 -10.35 -3.63
C LEU A 293 -1.55 -11.71 -3.41
N THR A 294 -1.44 -12.12 -2.17
CA THR A 294 -0.99 -13.46 -1.80
C THR A 294 -2.12 -14.22 -1.13
N PHE A 295 -2.47 -15.37 -1.69
CA PHE A 295 -3.46 -16.27 -1.13
C PHE A 295 -2.76 -17.56 -0.66
N ASN A 296 -2.78 -17.80 0.66
CA ASN A 296 -2.32 -19.04 1.25
C ASN A 296 -3.52 -19.94 1.43
N VAL A 297 -3.60 -21.03 0.67
CA VAL A 297 -4.68 -21.98 0.75
C VAL A 297 -4.19 -23.21 1.51
N ASN A 298 -4.64 -23.35 2.75
CA ASN A 298 -4.29 -24.45 3.65
C ASN A 298 -5.33 -25.57 3.48
N LYS A 299 -4.91 -26.68 2.89
CA LYS A 299 -5.66 -27.92 2.87
C LYS A 299 -5.36 -28.71 4.14
N VAL A 300 -6.37 -28.93 4.95
CA VAL A 300 -6.23 -29.60 6.25
C VAL A 300 -7.11 -30.85 6.30
N PHE A 301 -6.59 -31.93 6.88
CA PHE A 301 -7.43 -33.08 7.14
C PHE A 301 -8.41 -32.77 8.26
N ARG A 302 -9.71 -32.85 7.97
CA ARG A 302 -10.77 -32.68 8.97
C ARG A 302 -12.05 -33.36 8.52
N ASN A 303 -12.50 -34.33 9.31
CA ASN A 303 -13.73 -35.10 9.05
C ASN A 303 -14.93 -34.58 9.84
N PHE A 304 -14.87 -33.39 10.43
CA PHE A 304 -16.01 -32.83 11.15
C PHE A 304 -16.10 -31.30 10.98
N GLY A 305 -17.29 -30.77 11.18
CA GLY A 305 -17.55 -29.35 11.18
C GLY A 305 -18.34 -28.90 12.41
N TYR A 306 -18.20 -27.63 12.77
CA TYR A 306 -19.04 -27.00 13.77
C TYR A 306 -20.43 -26.73 13.20
N VAL A 307 -21.46 -26.96 14.01
CA VAL A 307 -22.83 -26.53 13.75
C VAL A 307 -23.36 -25.73 14.96
N SER A 308 -24.09 -24.66 14.70
CA SER A 308 -24.55 -23.75 15.75
C SER A 308 -25.58 -24.38 16.70
N ASP A 309 -26.33 -25.35 16.18
CA ASP A 309 -27.42 -26.00 16.90
C ASP A 309 -27.35 -27.51 16.74
N LYS A 310 -27.97 -28.23 17.70
CA LYS A 310 -28.13 -29.68 17.62
C LYS A 310 -28.87 -30.03 16.33
N VAL A 311 -28.30 -30.93 15.54
CA VAL A 311 -28.92 -31.37 14.29
C VAL A 311 -30.25 -32.08 14.59
N THR A 312 -31.32 -31.69 13.93
CA THR A 312 -32.71 -32.06 14.25
C THR A 312 -32.97 -33.57 14.29
N ASN A 313 -32.25 -34.34 13.46
CA ASN A 313 -32.45 -35.82 13.35
C ASN A 313 -31.41 -36.62 14.15
N TRP A 314 -30.64 -35.99 15.02
CA TRP A 314 -29.72 -36.72 15.87
C TRP A 314 -30.44 -37.54 16.90
N VAL A 315 -30.13 -38.82 16.97
CA VAL A 315 -30.55 -39.73 18.02
C VAL A 315 -29.39 -39.88 18.99
N GLU A 316 -29.62 -39.50 20.25
CA GLU A 316 -28.59 -39.61 21.27
C GLU A 316 -28.33 -41.08 21.61
N LEU A 317 -27.06 -41.45 21.59
CA LEU A 317 -26.61 -42.81 21.94
C LEU A 317 -26.83 -43.02 23.45
N ALA A 318 -27.35 -44.20 23.80
CA ALA A 318 -27.50 -44.60 25.21
C ALA A 318 -26.10 -44.75 25.84
N LYS A 319 -25.82 -43.97 26.87
CA LYS A 319 -24.53 -43.86 27.57
C LYS A 319 -24.37 -44.87 28.70
N THR A 320 -25.21 -45.92 28.77
CA THR A 320 -25.16 -46.91 29.82
C THR A 320 -23.85 -47.67 29.84
N GLY A 321 -23.18 -47.62 30.98
CA GLY A 321 -21.90 -48.32 31.17
C GLY A 321 -20.66 -47.61 30.59
N TRP A 322 -20.82 -46.47 29.90
CA TRP A 322 -19.71 -45.66 29.44
C TRP A 322 -18.83 -45.21 30.57
N SER A 323 -17.57 -44.88 30.28
CA SER A 323 -16.65 -44.27 31.22
C SER A 323 -15.82 -43.17 30.54
N VAL A 324 -15.33 -42.25 31.35
CA VAL A 324 -14.49 -41.18 30.87
C VAL A 324 -13.15 -41.18 31.60
N GLU A 325 -12.07 -41.22 30.85
CA GLU A 325 -10.73 -40.96 31.32
C GLU A 325 -10.43 -39.47 31.15
N LEU A 326 -9.92 -38.85 32.21
CA LEU A 326 -9.56 -37.43 32.20
C LEU A 326 -8.05 -37.25 32.12
N ASP A 327 -7.61 -36.15 31.51
CA ASP A 327 -6.27 -35.63 31.72
C ASP A 327 -5.97 -35.59 33.22
N PRO A 328 -4.86 -36.20 33.71
CA PRO A 328 -4.54 -36.28 35.14
C PRO A 328 -4.48 -34.93 35.88
N SER A 329 -4.39 -33.86 35.15
CA SER A 329 -4.35 -32.50 35.69
C SER A 329 -5.73 -31.86 35.88
N LEU A 330 -6.80 -32.57 35.45
CA LEU A 330 -8.19 -32.12 35.63
C LEU A 330 -8.73 -32.44 37.03
N TRP A 331 -9.55 -31.53 37.51
CA TRP A 331 -10.38 -31.73 38.69
C TRP A 331 -11.75 -32.27 38.26
N GLY A 332 -12.30 -33.16 39.03
CA GLY A 332 -13.65 -33.64 38.86
C GLY A 332 -13.77 -35.12 38.56
N ASN A 333 -15.02 -35.56 38.32
CA ASN A 333 -15.36 -36.92 37.92
C ASN A 333 -15.74 -36.95 36.46
N GLY A 334 -14.98 -37.68 35.63
CA GLY A 334 -15.23 -37.77 34.18
C GLY A 334 -16.65 -38.20 33.80
N ASN A 335 -17.32 -38.96 34.66
CA ASN A 335 -18.69 -39.44 34.38
C ASN A 335 -19.72 -38.30 34.25
N VAL A 336 -19.44 -37.11 34.78
CA VAL A 336 -20.33 -35.93 34.63
C VAL A 336 -20.39 -35.45 33.16
N LEU A 337 -19.37 -35.77 32.34
CA LEU A 337 -19.36 -35.42 30.90
C LEU A 337 -20.35 -36.28 30.09
N ILE A 338 -20.85 -37.36 30.67
CA ILE A 338 -21.74 -38.32 29.98
C ILE A 338 -23.08 -38.55 30.71
N ASP A 339 -23.34 -37.85 31.82
CA ASP A 339 -24.56 -38.07 32.65
C ASP A 339 -25.84 -37.48 32.06
N GLY A 340 -25.74 -36.73 30.95
CA GLY A 340 -26.86 -36.09 30.26
C GLY A 340 -27.42 -34.85 31.01
N LYS A 341 -26.72 -34.37 32.01
CA LYS A 341 -27.09 -33.14 32.74
C LYS A 341 -26.19 -32.02 32.30
N GLY A 342 -26.73 -31.02 31.63
CA GLY A 342 -26.01 -29.80 31.33
C GLY A 342 -25.46 -29.15 32.60
N GLY A 343 -24.29 -28.54 32.50
CA GLY A 343 -23.46 -28.04 33.61
C GLY A 343 -24.26 -27.22 34.66
N SER A 344 -24.57 -27.84 35.76
CA SER A 344 -25.18 -27.20 36.94
C SER A 344 -24.37 -27.53 38.18
N GLY A 345 -23.80 -26.50 38.78
CA GLY A 345 -23.24 -26.40 40.11
C GLY A 345 -22.60 -27.64 40.75
N GLY A 346 -21.31 -27.87 40.60
CA GLY A 346 -20.55 -28.88 41.29
C GLY A 346 -20.44 -30.24 40.60
N ASN A 347 -21.00 -30.39 39.42
CA ASN A 347 -20.90 -31.56 38.56
C ASN A 347 -20.20 -31.22 37.23
N ASP A 348 -19.02 -30.63 37.29
CA ASP A 348 -18.23 -30.23 36.13
C ASP A 348 -16.82 -30.76 36.24
N VAL A 349 -16.16 -30.79 35.12
CA VAL A 349 -14.73 -31.04 34.99
C VAL A 349 -14.07 -29.70 34.71
N TYR A 350 -13.08 -29.34 35.51
CA TYR A 350 -12.47 -28.02 35.46
C TYR A 350 -10.94 -28.04 35.40
N LYS A 351 -10.38 -27.20 34.56
CA LYS A 351 -8.96 -26.84 34.52
C LYS A 351 -8.76 -25.45 33.89
N GLN A 352 -7.78 -24.72 34.38
CA GLN A 352 -7.23 -23.59 33.63
C GLN A 352 -6.23 -24.07 32.59
N GLY A 353 -6.48 -23.75 31.31
CA GLY A 353 -5.60 -24.13 30.19
C GLY A 353 -6.12 -25.32 29.38
N ASP A 354 -5.25 -25.85 28.55
CA ASP A 354 -5.55 -26.95 27.63
C ASP A 354 -5.70 -28.25 28.37
N PHE A 355 -6.60 -29.09 27.89
CA PHE A 355 -6.82 -30.42 28.46
C PHE A 355 -7.50 -31.34 27.46
N TRP A 356 -7.50 -32.63 27.80
CA TRP A 356 -8.15 -33.67 27.03
C TRP A 356 -8.99 -34.57 27.92
N PHE A 357 -9.90 -35.29 27.30
CA PHE A 357 -10.61 -36.42 27.91
C PHE A 357 -10.88 -37.50 26.83
N VAL A 358 -11.02 -38.74 27.29
CA VAL A 358 -11.36 -39.89 26.45
C VAL A 358 -12.66 -40.50 26.93
N VAL A 359 -13.60 -40.68 26.03
CA VAL A 359 -14.86 -41.39 26.27
C VAL A 359 -14.71 -42.82 25.78
N ASP A 360 -14.88 -43.84 26.67
CA ASP A 360 -15.03 -45.23 26.30
C ASP A 360 -16.50 -45.63 26.26
N MET A 361 -17.01 -45.89 25.07
CA MET A 361 -18.40 -46.28 24.82
C MET A 361 -18.63 -47.78 25.07
N LYS A 362 -17.61 -48.53 25.55
CA LYS A 362 -17.62 -49.96 25.87
C LYS A 362 -17.80 -50.90 24.69
N SER A 363 -18.31 -50.46 23.59
CA SER A 363 -18.42 -51.19 22.33
C SER A 363 -18.36 -50.24 21.18
N GLU A 364 -18.08 -50.79 20.00
CA GLU A 364 -18.16 -50.00 18.75
C GLU A 364 -19.53 -49.36 18.59
N LYS A 365 -19.53 -48.10 18.20
CA LYS A 365 -20.69 -47.26 17.88
C LYS A 365 -20.45 -46.51 16.59
N THR A 366 -21.53 -46.36 15.82
CA THR A 366 -21.51 -45.43 14.67
C THR A 366 -21.90 -44.02 15.18
N MET A 367 -20.96 -43.09 15.11
CA MET A 367 -21.17 -41.69 15.50
C MET A 367 -21.31 -40.80 14.28
N THR A 368 -22.35 -39.97 14.26
CA THR A 368 -22.55 -38.94 13.24
C THR A 368 -22.17 -37.56 13.73
N GLY A 369 -21.90 -37.44 15.03
CA GLY A 369 -21.50 -36.18 15.67
C GLY A 369 -21.59 -36.26 17.18
N PHE A 370 -21.27 -35.16 17.86
CA PHE A 370 -21.42 -35.02 19.31
C PHE A 370 -21.58 -33.54 19.71
N GLY A 371 -22.04 -33.33 20.95
CA GLY A 371 -22.14 -31.99 21.53
C GLY A 371 -21.37 -31.91 22.83
N ILE A 372 -20.88 -30.73 23.16
CA ILE A 372 -20.24 -30.39 24.42
C ILE A 372 -20.98 -29.17 25.00
N ASP A 373 -21.51 -29.31 26.20
CA ASP A 373 -22.11 -28.22 26.96
C ASP A 373 -21.10 -27.65 27.97
N TYR A 374 -21.02 -26.33 28.03
CA TYR A 374 -20.13 -25.65 28.95
C TYR A 374 -20.90 -25.10 30.16
N TYR A 375 -20.22 -25.08 31.29
CA TYR A 375 -20.83 -24.64 32.57
C TYR A 375 -21.39 -23.21 32.52
N ASN A 376 -22.14 -22.82 33.53
CA ASN A 376 -23.00 -21.65 33.76
C ASN A 376 -22.42 -20.26 33.41
N ASN A 377 -21.12 -20.09 33.28
CA ASN A 377 -20.49 -18.92 32.68
C ASN A 377 -20.25 -19.12 31.17
N GLY A 378 -20.84 -20.12 30.66
CA GLY A 378 -21.17 -20.50 29.30
C GLY A 378 -20.11 -20.18 28.28
N SER A 379 -20.42 -19.20 27.48
CA SER A 379 -19.58 -18.85 26.36
C SER A 379 -18.13 -18.46 26.73
N ALA A 380 -17.91 -17.97 27.96
CA ALA A 380 -16.56 -17.62 28.43
C ALA A 380 -15.66 -18.85 28.68
N SER A 381 -16.26 -20.01 28.96
CA SER A 381 -15.56 -21.26 29.24
C SER A 381 -15.30 -22.09 27.98
N SER A 382 -15.88 -21.70 26.84
CA SER A 382 -15.68 -22.44 25.59
C SER A 382 -14.23 -22.41 25.12
N PRO A 383 -13.70 -23.49 24.56
CA PRO A 383 -12.38 -23.52 23.99
C PRO A 383 -12.32 -22.66 22.72
N LYS A 384 -11.13 -22.29 22.32
CA LYS A 384 -10.87 -21.64 21.02
C LYS A 384 -10.63 -22.64 19.91
N LYS A 385 -10.20 -23.85 20.27
CA LYS A 385 -9.93 -24.92 19.33
C LYS A 385 -10.26 -26.28 19.92
N VAL A 386 -10.80 -27.15 19.10
CA VAL A 386 -11.13 -28.54 19.43
C VAL A 386 -10.45 -29.48 18.45
N THR A 387 -9.75 -30.48 18.98
CA THR A 387 -9.19 -31.60 18.21
C THR A 387 -9.89 -32.88 18.59
N ILE A 388 -10.28 -33.70 17.61
CA ILE A 388 -10.98 -34.95 17.81
C ILE A 388 -10.16 -36.08 17.24
N SER A 389 -10.04 -37.17 18.03
CA SER A 389 -9.46 -38.45 17.59
C SER A 389 -10.37 -39.61 17.97
N THR A 390 -10.36 -40.66 17.19
CA THR A 390 -11.14 -41.90 17.39
C THR A 390 -10.24 -43.11 17.48
N SER A 391 -10.65 -44.14 18.23
CA SER A 391 -9.90 -45.37 18.37
C SER A 391 -10.84 -46.58 18.61
N MET A 392 -10.39 -47.77 18.21
CA MET A 392 -11.08 -49.03 18.55
C MET A 392 -10.49 -49.73 19.79
N ASP A 393 -9.23 -49.43 20.13
CA ASP A 393 -8.42 -50.17 21.12
C ASP A 393 -7.87 -49.27 22.24
N ASN A 394 -8.02 -47.93 22.18
CA ASN A 394 -7.43 -46.94 23.07
C ASN A 394 -5.90 -46.82 22.94
N GLU A 395 -5.29 -47.45 21.98
CA GLU A 395 -3.84 -47.45 21.73
C GLU A 395 -3.54 -46.75 20.38
N THR A 396 -4.26 -47.18 19.35
CA THR A 396 -4.10 -46.65 17.99
C THR A 396 -5.16 -45.59 17.73
N TRP A 397 -4.73 -44.32 17.57
CA TRP A 397 -5.61 -43.18 17.38
C TRP A 397 -5.60 -42.67 15.95
N VAL A 398 -6.79 -42.39 15.42
CA VAL A 398 -7.00 -41.74 14.14
C VAL A 398 -7.53 -40.31 14.41
N THR A 399 -6.71 -39.33 14.15
CA THR A 399 -7.13 -37.92 14.29
C THR A 399 -8.16 -37.60 13.22
N GLN A 400 -9.32 -37.10 13.65
CA GLN A 400 -10.41 -36.65 12.77
C GLN A 400 -10.27 -35.21 12.34
N GLY A 401 -9.28 -34.49 12.88
CA GLY A 401 -8.92 -33.12 12.59
C GLY A 401 -9.04 -32.19 13.77
N SER A 402 -8.73 -30.91 13.51
CA SER A 402 -8.85 -29.80 14.47
C SER A 402 -9.69 -28.69 13.86
N LEU A 403 -10.38 -27.94 14.71
CA LEU A 403 -11.24 -26.82 14.29
C LEU A 403 -11.22 -25.69 15.32
N ASP A 404 -11.05 -24.47 14.85
CA ASP A 404 -11.26 -23.28 15.66
C ASP A 404 -12.75 -23.10 15.90
N THR A 405 -13.13 -22.82 17.15
CA THR A 405 -14.51 -22.76 17.57
C THR A 405 -14.91 -21.35 17.98
N PRO A 406 -16.14 -20.90 17.67
CA PRO A 406 -16.63 -19.60 18.15
C PRO A 406 -16.88 -19.62 19.66
N GLN A 407 -16.98 -18.45 20.27
CA GLN A 407 -17.42 -18.34 21.66
C GLN A 407 -18.91 -18.72 21.78
N ALA A 408 -19.23 -19.82 22.45
CA ALA A 408 -20.61 -20.32 22.57
C ALA A 408 -20.85 -21.05 23.90
N TYR A 409 -22.12 -21.18 24.27
CA TYR A 409 -22.54 -21.97 25.46
C TYR A 409 -22.41 -23.48 25.23
N ASN A 410 -22.61 -23.91 24.00
CA ASN A 410 -22.52 -25.30 23.56
C ASN A 410 -21.81 -25.34 22.24
N HIS A 411 -21.05 -26.38 21.99
CA HIS A 411 -20.56 -26.70 20.66
C HIS A 411 -21.14 -28.02 20.19
N TYR A 412 -21.63 -28.04 18.95
CA TYR A 412 -22.05 -29.26 18.27
C TYR A 412 -21.12 -29.50 17.09
N PHE A 413 -20.68 -30.74 16.93
CA PHE A 413 -19.75 -31.15 15.87
C PHE A 413 -20.38 -32.28 15.09
N GLN A 414 -20.55 -32.07 13.79
CA GLN A 414 -21.07 -33.07 12.88
C GLN A 414 -19.92 -33.72 12.10
N PHE A 415 -19.83 -35.04 12.11
CA PHE A 415 -18.93 -35.75 11.22
C PHE A 415 -19.46 -35.71 9.79
N PHE A 416 -18.60 -35.39 8.85
CA PHE A 416 -18.92 -35.43 7.41
C PHE A 416 -19.10 -36.85 6.92
N THR A 417 -18.27 -37.74 7.47
CA THR A 417 -18.45 -39.18 7.31
C THR A 417 -18.59 -39.81 8.68
N PRO A 418 -19.71 -40.56 8.93
CA PRO A 418 -19.93 -41.24 10.19
C PRO A 418 -18.72 -42.11 10.58
N GLN A 419 -18.38 -42.10 11.88
CA GLN A 419 -17.25 -42.83 12.42
C GLN A 419 -17.73 -44.06 13.21
N ASN A 420 -17.21 -45.23 12.85
CA ASN A 420 -17.36 -46.41 13.68
C ASN A 420 -16.18 -46.46 14.65
N THR A 421 -16.47 -46.32 15.92
CA THR A 421 -15.45 -46.18 16.96
C THR A 421 -15.94 -46.63 18.30
N ARG A 422 -15.02 -47.04 19.19
CA ARG A 422 -15.31 -47.32 20.59
C ARG A 422 -14.85 -46.17 21.51
N TYR A 423 -13.70 -45.54 21.17
CA TYR A 423 -13.13 -44.50 21.96
C TYR A 423 -13.11 -43.17 21.19
N VAL A 424 -13.45 -42.09 21.91
CA VAL A 424 -13.34 -40.71 21.37
C VAL A 424 -12.51 -39.90 22.30
N LYS A 425 -11.40 -39.34 21.80
CA LYS A 425 -10.56 -38.38 22.50
C LYS A 425 -10.91 -37.00 22.01
N VAL A 426 -11.16 -36.10 22.94
CA VAL A 426 -11.41 -34.67 22.71
C VAL A 426 -10.33 -33.86 23.41
N GLU A 427 -9.63 -33.05 22.65
CA GLU A 427 -8.61 -32.11 23.14
C GLU A 427 -9.14 -30.69 22.96
N LEU A 428 -9.11 -29.92 24.02
CA LEU A 428 -9.65 -28.57 24.09
C LEU A 428 -8.52 -27.58 24.37
N GLU A 429 -8.30 -26.65 23.46
CA GLU A 429 -7.20 -25.68 23.53
C GLU A 429 -7.72 -24.25 23.66
N GLY A 430 -7.06 -23.46 24.48
CA GLY A 430 -7.40 -22.06 24.71
C GLY A 430 -8.77 -21.82 25.32
N ARG A 431 -9.06 -20.60 25.72
CA ARG A 431 -10.38 -20.16 26.20
C ARG A 431 -10.63 -18.71 25.82
N TYR A 432 -11.91 -18.32 25.66
CA TYR A 432 -12.28 -16.96 25.32
C TYR A 432 -12.08 -15.97 26.47
N ASN A 433 -12.29 -16.40 27.73
CA ASN A 433 -12.00 -15.57 28.89
C ASN A 433 -11.15 -16.34 29.93
N ARG A 434 -10.24 -15.61 30.58
CA ARG A 434 -9.61 -16.09 31.82
C ARG A 434 -10.60 -15.88 32.94
N PHE A 435 -10.96 -16.93 33.67
CA PHE A 435 -11.57 -16.75 34.97
C PHE A 435 -10.53 -16.19 35.93
N ILE A 436 -10.90 -15.09 36.56
CA ILE A 436 -10.24 -14.56 37.74
C ILE A 436 -10.75 -15.35 38.95
#